data_67112fa41685a37046b8f64b2879da4c
#
_entry.id   67112fa41685a37046b8f64b2879da4c
#
_cell.length_a   1.000
_cell.length_b   1.000
_cell.length_c   1.000
_cell.angle_alpha   90.00
_cell.angle_beta   90.00
_cell.angle_gamma   90.00
#
_symmetry.space_group_name_H-M   'P 1'
#
loop_
_entity.id
_entity.type
_entity.pdbx_description
1 polymer ?
#
loop_
_entity_poly.entity_id
_entity_poly.type
_entity_poly.pdbx_seq_one_letter_code
_entity_poly.pdbx_strand_id
1 'polypeptide(L)'
;MSIAENIARVRANIAAAAKEAGRDVSEITLVGASKMNDADACRAAIAAGIDVLGENREQEMTKKLAEHAYDGAPLHFIGHLQRNKVKNVVGKVAMIESVGSLELLSAIDKQAEKLGIVQDILLEVNIGGEEAKLSLIHISEPTR
;
A
#
# COMPACT_ATOMS: atom_id res chain seq x y z
N MET A 1 5.15 -19.17 -16.00
CA MET A 1 4.88 -17.79 -16.47
C MET A 1 5.78 -16.82 -15.75
N SER A 2 6.40 -15.92 -16.47
CA SER A 2 7.23 -14.85 -15.89
C SER A 2 6.38 -13.79 -15.18
N ILE A 3 7.03 -12.98 -14.33
CA ILE A 3 6.38 -11.83 -13.68
C ILE A 3 5.80 -10.88 -14.73
N ALA A 4 6.55 -10.63 -15.83
CA ALA A 4 6.11 -9.76 -16.91
C ALA A 4 4.85 -10.29 -17.62
N GLU A 5 4.79 -11.59 -17.92
CA GLU A 5 3.61 -12.23 -18.54
C GLU A 5 2.39 -12.16 -17.60
N ASN A 6 2.59 -12.37 -16.30
CA ASN A 6 1.52 -12.26 -15.32
C ASN A 6 0.98 -10.84 -15.23
N ILE A 7 1.84 -9.84 -15.17
CA ILE A 7 1.44 -8.42 -15.13
C ILE A 7 0.69 -8.05 -16.42
N ALA A 8 1.20 -8.46 -17.59
CA ALA A 8 0.54 -8.19 -18.88
C ALA A 8 -0.86 -8.79 -18.93
N ARG A 9 -1.04 -10.03 -18.45
CA ARG A 9 -2.34 -10.68 -18.37
C ARG A 9 -3.32 -9.94 -17.43
N VAL A 10 -2.86 -9.56 -16.26
CA VAL A 10 -3.70 -8.81 -15.30
C VAL A 10 -4.11 -7.46 -15.90
N ARG A 11 -3.18 -6.75 -16.54
CA ARG A 11 -3.48 -5.47 -17.20
C ARG A 11 -4.48 -5.62 -18.34
N ALA A 12 -4.38 -6.69 -19.13
CA ALA A 12 -5.35 -6.97 -20.17
C ALA A 12 -6.77 -7.18 -19.62
N ASN A 13 -6.88 -7.89 -18.48
CA ASN A 13 -8.15 -8.07 -17.79
C ASN A 13 -8.71 -6.76 -17.24
N ILE A 14 -7.85 -5.93 -16.64
CA ILE A 14 -8.24 -4.59 -16.15
C ILE A 14 -8.73 -3.72 -17.32
N ALA A 15 -8.02 -3.70 -18.44
CA ALA A 15 -8.40 -2.91 -19.60
C ALA A 15 -9.75 -3.36 -20.19
N ALA A 16 -10.01 -4.67 -20.26
CA ALA A 16 -11.29 -5.20 -20.71
C ALA A 16 -12.44 -4.80 -19.77
N ALA A 17 -12.24 -4.95 -18.47
CA ALA A 17 -13.24 -4.56 -17.47
C ALA A 17 -13.49 -3.04 -17.45
N ALA A 18 -12.46 -2.23 -17.57
CA ALA A 18 -12.58 -0.77 -17.65
C ALA A 18 -13.40 -0.35 -18.89
N LYS A 19 -13.11 -0.96 -20.04
CA LYS A 19 -13.86 -0.70 -21.28
C LYS A 19 -15.34 -1.06 -21.13
N GLU A 20 -15.64 -2.21 -20.55
CA GLU A 20 -17.01 -2.66 -20.28
C GLU A 20 -17.75 -1.70 -19.33
N ALA A 21 -17.06 -1.20 -18.30
CA ALA A 21 -17.59 -0.25 -17.33
C ALA A 21 -17.62 1.21 -17.84
N GLY A 22 -17.15 1.49 -19.05
CA GLY A 22 -17.07 2.86 -19.59
C GLY A 22 -16.08 3.75 -18.85
N ARG A 23 -15.04 3.17 -18.23
CA ARG A 23 -14.01 3.90 -17.47
C ARG A 23 -12.70 3.97 -18.25
N ASP A 24 -11.97 5.07 -18.03
CA ASP A 24 -10.60 5.18 -18.55
C ASP A 24 -9.66 4.28 -17.72
N VAL A 25 -8.92 3.40 -18.42
CA VAL A 25 -7.96 2.50 -17.77
C VAL A 25 -6.84 3.25 -17.06
N SER A 26 -6.54 4.48 -17.47
CA SER A 26 -5.53 5.34 -16.80
C SER A 26 -5.91 5.76 -15.39
N GLU A 27 -7.19 5.67 -15.03
CA GLU A 27 -7.68 5.95 -13.66
C GLU A 27 -7.41 4.80 -12.68
N ILE A 28 -6.99 3.64 -13.19
CA ILE A 28 -6.84 2.41 -12.40
C ILE A 28 -5.37 2.18 -12.10
N THR A 29 -5.04 2.13 -10.82
CA THR A 29 -3.70 1.85 -10.32
C THR A 29 -3.57 0.38 -9.94
N LEU A 30 -2.62 -0.33 -10.52
CA LEU A 30 -2.32 -1.72 -10.18
C LEU A 30 -1.26 -1.77 -9.09
N VAL A 31 -1.66 -2.21 -7.90
CA VAL A 31 -0.75 -2.45 -6.77
C VAL A 31 -0.35 -3.92 -6.74
N GLY A 32 0.95 -4.19 -6.82
CA GLY A 32 1.51 -5.53 -6.69
C GLY A 32 1.96 -5.82 -5.26
N ALA A 33 1.33 -6.77 -4.58
CA ALA A 33 1.78 -7.22 -3.26
C ALA A 33 3.10 -7.98 -3.39
N SER A 34 4.18 -7.40 -2.87
CA SER A 34 5.55 -7.93 -3.00
C SER A 34 6.01 -8.76 -1.80
N LYS A 35 5.12 -8.97 -0.82
CA LYS A 35 5.42 -9.84 0.34
C LYS A 35 5.93 -11.21 -0.09
N MET A 36 6.92 -11.74 0.64
CA MET A 36 7.54 -13.05 0.40
C MET A 36 8.27 -13.17 -0.96
N ASN A 37 8.45 -12.07 -1.67
CA ASN A 37 9.26 -12.02 -2.89
C ASN A 37 10.56 -11.27 -2.59
N ASP A 38 11.63 -11.62 -3.29
CA ASP A 38 12.93 -10.98 -3.12
C ASP A 38 13.02 -9.64 -3.89
N ALA A 39 14.14 -8.96 -3.72
CA ALA A 39 14.40 -7.68 -4.38
C ALA A 39 14.45 -7.81 -5.91
N ASP A 40 14.93 -8.95 -6.44
CA ASP A 40 14.98 -9.19 -7.89
C ASP A 40 13.59 -9.31 -8.49
N ALA A 41 12.67 -9.98 -7.80
CA ALA A 41 11.27 -10.07 -8.20
C ALA A 41 10.60 -8.69 -8.20
N CYS A 42 10.89 -7.84 -7.21
CA CYS A 42 10.41 -6.45 -7.16
C CYS A 42 10.91 -5.65 -8.37
N ARG A 43 12.20 -5.72 -8.66
CA ARG A 43 12.80 -5.05 -9.82
C ARG A 43 12.22 -5.55 -11.16
N ALA A 44 11.98 -6.86 -11.26
CA ALA A 44 11.34 -7.44 -12.44
C ALA A 44 9.90 -6.93 -12.62
N ALA A 45 9.13 -6.79 -11.54
CA ALA A 45 7.79 -6.22 -11.58
C ALA A 45 7.80 -4.75 -12.02
N ILE A 46 8.75 -3.96 -11.52
CA ILE A 46 8.93 -2.55 -11.93
C ILE A 46 9.28 -2.47 -13.42
N ALA A 47 10.23 -3.28 -13.88
CA ALA A 47 10.60 -3.34 -15.30
C ALA A 47 9.44 -3.76 -16.20
N ALA A 48 8.52 -4.58 -15.68
CA ALA A 48 7.30 -4.99 -16.38
C ALA A 48 6.15 -3.96 -16.31
N GLY A 49 6.37 -2.82 -15.66
CA GLY A 49 5.41 -1.72 -15.63
C GLY A 49 4.33 -1.84 -14.55
N ILE A 50 4.62 -2.45 -13.40
CA ILE A 50 3.73 -2.33 -12.23
C ILE A 50 3.62 -0.87 -11.81
N ASP A 51 2.43 -0.41 -11.41
CA ASP A 51 2.25 0.98 -11.00
C ASP A 51 2.80 1.24 -9.61
N VAL A 52 2.53 0.34 -8.68
CA VAL A 52 2.88 0.45 -7.26
C VAL A 52 3.27 -0.91 -6.72
N LEU A 53 4.25 -0.97 -5.83
CA LEU A 53 4.53 -2.15 -5.02
C LEU A 53 3.97 -1.97 -3.61
N GLY A 54 3.42 -3.04 -3.03
CA GLY A 54 2.81 -3.03 -1.70
C GLY A 54 3.47 -4.02 -0.76
N GLU A 55 3.84 -3.57 0.45
CA GLU A 55 4.40 -4.40 1.50
C GLU A 55 3.50 -4.54 2.71
N ASN A 56 3.55 -5.73 3.30
CA ASN A 56 2.72 -6.07 4.46
C ASN A 56 3.47 -5.99 5.79
N ARG A 57 4.80 -6.12 5.77
CA ARG A 57 5.64 -6.18 6.97
C ARG A 57 6.76 -5.14 6.91
N GLU A 58 6.87 -4.36 7.97
CA GLU A 58 7.89 -3.31 8.08
C GLU A 58 9.32 -3.86 7.99
N GLN A 59 9.59 -5.00 8.60
CA GLN A 59 10.94 -5.60 8.57
C GLN A 59 11.35 -6.03 7.17
N GLU A 60 10.43 -6.66 6.43
CA GLU A 60 10.65 -7.06 5.03
C GLU A 60 10.85 -5.84 4.14
N MET A 61 10.01 -4.82 4.32
CA MET A 61 10.13 -3.54 3.63
C MET A 61 11.49 -2.88 3.86
N THR A 62 11.91 -2.79 5.12
CA THR A 62 13.18 -2.14 5.49
C THR A 62 14.39 -2.84 4.85
N LYS A 63 14.38 -4.17 4.86
CA LYS A 63 15.42 -4.97 4.21
C LYS A 63 15.48 -4.68 2.71
N LYS A 64 14.34 -4.76 2.02
CA LYS A 64 14.24 -4.53 0.58
C LYS A 64 14.56 -3.08 0.18
N LEU A 65 14.23 -2.09 1.03
CA LEU A 65 14.65 -0.70 0.81
C LEU A 65 16.18 -0.58 0.79
N ALA A 66 16.86 -1.25 1.71
CA ALA A 66 18.34 -1.29 1.74
C ALA A 66 18.94 -1.98 0.50
N GLU A 67 18.19 -2.87 -0.14
CA GLU A 67 18.58 -3.56 -1.38
C GLU A 67 18.13 -2.82 -2.65
N HIS A 68 17.59 -1.59 -2.52
CA HIS A 68 17.07 -0.79 -3.66
C HIS A 68 15.99 -1.51 -4.48
N ALA A 69 15.18 -2.34 -3.84
CA ALA A 69 14.18 -3.18 -4.49
C ALA A 69 13.03 -2.40 -5.14
N TYR A 70 12.76 -1.20 -4.64
CA TYR A 70 11.61 -0.39 -5.06
C TYR A 70 11.98 0.81 -5.93
N ASP A 71 13.24 0.92 -6.34
CA ASP A 71 13.69 2.04 -7.17
C ASP A 71 12.93 2.03 -8.51
N GLY A 72 12.27 3.15 -8.81
CA GLY A 72 11.52 3.31 -10.06
C GLY A 72 10.00 3.09 -9.97
N ALA A 73 9.46 2.71 -8.79
CA ALA A 73 8.01 2.68 -8.54
C ALA A 73 7.68 3.16 -7.13
N PRO A 74 6.49 3.77 -6.91
CA PRO A 74 6.03 4.07 -5.56
C PRO A 74 5.85 2.80 -4.73
N LEU A 75 6.12 2.91 -3.43
CA LEU A 75 5.89 1.86 -2.45
C LEU A 75 4.71 2.25 -1.55
N HIS A 76 3.76 1.35 -1.37
CA HIS A 76 2.68 1.47 -0.40
C HIS A 76 2.87 0.47 0.74
N PHE A 77 2.48 0.85 1.94
CA PHE A 77 2.35 -0.08 3.06
C PHE A 77 0.89 -0.54 3.12
N ILE A 78 0.66 -1.83 2.89
CA ILE A 78 -0.69 -2.39 2.72
C ILE A 78 -1.07 -3.41 3.81
N GLY A 79 -0.17 -3.68 4.76
CA GLY A 79 -0.41 -4.60 5.87
C GLY A 79 -0.70 -3.89 7.18
N HIS A 80 -1.02 -4.69 8.21
CA HIS A 80 -1.23 -4.14 9.55
C HIS A 80 0.02 -3.45 10.08
N LEU A 81 -0.10 -2.18 10.44
CA LEU A 81 0.99 -1.36 10.98
C LEU A 81 0.83 -1.21 12.50
N GLN A 82 1.80 -1.74 13.24
CA GLN A 82 1.89 -1.52 14.68
C GLN A 82 2.40 -0.11 14.99
N ARG A 83 1.86 0.53 16.03
CA ARG A 83 2.24 1.90 16.41
C ARG A 83 3.75 2.07 16.66
N ASN A 84 4.39 1.06 17.28
CA ASN A 84 5.83 1.09 17.54
C ASN A 84 6.70 1.00 16.27
N LYS A 85 6.11 0.67 15.12
CA LYS A 85 6.77 0.57 13.81
C LYS A 85 6.53 1.77 12.90
N VAL A 86 5.64 2.68 13.28
CA VAL A 86 5.28 3.87 12.50
C VAL A 86 6.49 4.69 12.06
N LYS A 87 7.47 4.88 12.95
CA LYS A 87 8.72 5.61 12.65
C LYS A 87 9.55 4.99 11.52
N ASN A 88 9.38 3.70 11.26
CA ASN A 88 10.12 2.98 10.22
C ASN A 88 9.39 2.99 8.87
N VAL A 89 8.15 3.45 8.83
CA VAL A 89 7.29 3.44 7.62
C VAL A 89 6.99 4.85 7.12
N VAL A 90 6.58 5.76 8.00
CA VAL A 90 6.26 7.15 7.63
C VAL A 90 7.45 7.84 6.97
N GLY A 91 7.21 8.45 5.83
CA GLY A 91 8.23 9.12 5.02
C GLY A 91 9.03 8.17 4.11
N LYS A 92 8.85 6.87 4.21
CA LYS A 92 9.52 5.87 3.36
C LYS A 92 8.58 5.25 2.32
N VAL A 93 7.29 5.44 2.47
CA VAL A 93 6.26 4.95 1.56
C VAL A 93 5.44 6.13 1.03
N ALA A 94 4.92 5.98 -0.19
CA ALA A 94 4.05 7.00 -0.78
C ALA A 94 2.68 7.03 -0.10
N MET A 95 2.19 5.89 0.39
CA MET A 95 0.88 5.77 1.02
C MET A 95 0.85 4.63 2.04
N ILE A 96 0.10 4.82 3.13
CA ILE A 96 -0.24 3.76 4.08
C ILE A 96 -1.73 3.46 3.91
N GLU A 97 -2.08 2.26 3.41
CA GLU A 97 -3.46 1.91 3.04
C GLU A 97 -4.27 1.26 4.18
N SER A 98 -3.63 1.04 5.33
CA SER A 98 -4.14 0.17 6.40
C SER A 98 -4.36 0.91 7.73
N VAL A 99 -4.79 2.16 7.68
CA VAL A 99 -5.04 2.95 8.88
C VAL A 99 -6.41 2.61 9.46
N GLY A 100 -6.43 1.65 10.38
CA GLY A 100 -7.64 1.07 10.95
C GLY A 100 -8.00 1.54 12.36
N SER A 101 -7.30 2.53 12.93
CA SER A 101 -7.62 3.09 14.25
C SER A 101 -7.19 4.55 14.39
N LEU A 102 -7.85 5.27 15.30
CA LEU A 102 -7.50 6.66 15.61
C LEU A 102 -6.13 6.75 16.28
N GLU A 103 -5.76 5.77 17.09
CA GLU A 103 -4.45 5.70 17.74
C GLU A 103 -3.33 5.58 16.71
N LEU A 104 -3.52 4.73 15.69
CA LEU A 104 -2.57 4.60 14.60
C LEU A 104 -2.50 5.87 13.76
N LEU A 105 -3.64 6.47 13.43
CA LEU A 105 -3.71 7.74 12.71
C LEU A 105 -2.94 8.83 13.44
N SER A 106 -3.17 8.98 14.76
CA SER A 106 -2.46 9.97 15.59
C SER A 106 -0.95 9.72 15.61
N ALA A 107 -0.51 8.46 15.69
CA ALA A 107 0.91 8.12 15.65
C ALA A 107 1.56 8.47 14.31
N ILE A 108 0.86 8.22 13.19
CA ILE A 108 1.32 8.58 11.85
C ILE A 108 1.42 10.10 11.71
N ASP A 109 0.40 10.83 12.14
CA ASP A 109 0.34 12.30 12.08
C ASP A 109 1.51 12.94 12.84
N LYS A 110 1.74 12.52 14.08
CA LYS A 110 2.86 12.99 14.91
C LYS A 110 4.22 12.70 14.26
N GLN A 111 4.38 11.55 13.65
CA GLN A 111 5.63 11.21 12.97
C GLN A 111 5.82 12.04 11.69
N ALA A 112 4.76 12.26 10.92
CA ALA A 112 4.78 13.11 9.73
C ALA A 112 5.11 14.56 10.10
N GLU A 113 4.48 15.09 11.15
CA GLU A 113 4.78 16.42 11.70
C GLU A 113 6.27 16.54 12.11
N LYS A 114 6.79 15.56 12.85
CA LYS A 114 8.19 15.52 13.25
C LYS A 114 9.16 15.52 12.06
N LEU A 115 8.79 14.89 10.95
CA LEU A 115 9.59 14.85 9.73
C LEU A 115 9.33 16.07 8.82
N GLY A 116 8.34 16.90 9.12
CA GLY A 116 7.94 18.03 8.27
C GLY A 116 7.36 17.62 6.92
N ILE A 117 6.65 16.50 6.87
CA ILE A 117 6.07 15.95 5.63
C ILE A 117 4.56 15.74 5.77
N VAL A 118 3.90 15.56 4.63
CA VAL A 118 2.53 15.04 4.54
C VAL A 118 2.60 13.58 4.12
N GLN A 119 1.99 12.69 4.90
CA GLN A 119 1.92 11.25 4.60
C GLN A 119 0.52 10.91 4.12
N ASP A 120 0.39 10.48 2.87
CA ASP A 120 -0.88 10.00 2.32
C ASP A 120 -1.31 8.70 2.99
N ILE A 121 -2.58 8.59 3.28
CA ILE A 121 -3.18 7.41 3.93
C ILE A 121 -4.52 7.04 3.31
N LEU A 122 -4.92 5.77 3.48
CA LEU A 122 -6.29 5.31 3.35
C LEU A 122 -6.79 4.81 4.70
N LEU A 123 -8.03 5.17 5.05
CA LEU A 123 -8.70 4.65 6.23
C LEU A 123 -9.26 3.26 5.92
N GLU A 124 -8.88 2.29 6.72
CA GLU A 124 -9.40 0.93 6.61
C GLU A 124 -10.66 0.78 7.45
N VAL A 125 -11.77 0.43 6.80
CA VAL A 125 -13.08 0.25 7.44
C VAL A 125 -13.54 -1.19 7.30
N ASN A 126 -13.81 -1.86 8.43
CA ASN A 126 -14.34 -3.22 8.44
C ASN A 126 -15.88 -3.21 8.29
N ILE A 127 -16.35 -3.11 7.07
CA ILE A 127 -17.79 -3.08 6.77
C ILE A 127 -18.48 -4.42 7.09
N GLY A 128 -17.74 -5.52 6.97
CA GLY A 128 -18.26 -6.87 7.20
C GLY A 128 -18.42 -7.25 8.68
N GLY A 129 -17.90 -6.46 9.61
CA GLY A 129 -17.98 -6.74 11.05
C GLY A 129 -17.23 -8.00 11.49
N GLU A 130 -16.23 -8.44 10.74
CA GLU A 130 -15.40 -9.59 11.11
C GLU A 130 -14.50 -9.25 12.31
N GLU A 131 -14.69 -9.92 13.45
CA GLU A 131 -13.92 -9.66 14.68
C GLU A 131 -12.42 -9.83 14.53
N ALA A 132 -11.97 -10.69 13.60
CA ALA A 132 -10.55 -10.95 13.34
C ALA A 132 -9.85 -9.80 12.56
N LYS A 133 -10.58 -8.84 12.01
CA LYS A 133 -10.03 -7.72 11.25
C LYS A 133 -10.05 -6.44 12.08
N LEU A 134 -8.88 -5.87 12.30
CA LEU A 134 -8.72 -4.57 12.93
C LEU A 134 -9.12 -3.48 11.94
N SER A 135 -10.12 -2.67 12.28
CA SER A 135 -10.53 -1.54 11.44
C SER A 135 -11.40 -0.54 12.19
N LEU A 136 -11.63 0.61 11.57
CA LEU A 136 -12.55 1.65 12.06
C LEU A 136 -14.01 1.22 11.85
N ILE A 137 -14.57 0.41 12.73
CA ILE A 137 -16.01 0.09 12.72
C ILE A 137 -16.84 1.22 13.34
N HIS A 138 -16.29 1.90 14.32
CA HIS A 138 -16.93 3.00 15.02
C HIS A 138 -16.15 4.28 14.79
N ILE A 139 -16.46 4.99 13.71
CA ILE A 139 -16.14 6.40 13.62
C ILE A 139 -17.06 7.06 14.64
N SER A 140 -16.48 7.54 15.74
CA SER A 140 -17.23 8.37 16.69
C SER A 140 -17.93 9.48 15.92
N GLU A 141 -19.20 9.70 16.21
CA GLU A 141 -19.96 10.80 15.61
C GLU A 141 -19.13 12.10 15.67
N PRO A 142 -19.16 12.92 14.61
CA PRO A 142 -18.46 14.19 14.65
C PRO A 142 -19.00 14.97 15.85
N THR A 143 -18.12 15.28 16.78
CA THR A 143 -18.40 16.21 17.85
C THR A 143 -18.80 17.54 17.21
N ARG A 144 -20.05 17.95 17.44
CA ARG A 144 -20.59 19.24 17.03
C ARG A 144 -19.83 20.39 17.72
#